data_da1734da47aa7afbfb44d0272eb43be5
#
_entry.id   da1734da47aa7afbfb44d0272eb43be5
#
_cell.length_a   1.000
_cell.length_b   1.000
_cell.length_c   1.000
_cell.angle_alpha   90.00
_cell.angle_beta   90.00
_cell.angle_gamma   90.00
#
_symmetry.space_group_name_H-M   'P 1'
#
loop_
_entity.id
_entity.type
_entity.pdbx_description
1 polymer ?
#
loop_
_entity_poly.entity_id
_entity_poly.type
_entity_poly.pdbx_seq_one_letter_code
_entity_poly.pdbx_strand_id
1 'polypeptide(L)'
;MKSKLRLAALATLFSASLPALATPEAIPETWGGDLATRPRLTGDWGGLRDEMAKKGIVLDVDAYWTPQTIMSGGRDTGGSNWGNAIVALTVDTGKLGLWPGGYFKVQTISSFGNNLLYDSGAMIPANEFWILPTTKPDTGIQELTYTQFFSPQFGLQLGKINSLAPTNQFHGDNRTGFLNTALNFPVALAMVPLSAYGATALYLPSHDITVAGMVLDPNGTIMDDSLSNAFSDGVMALLSGDLKIKPFGLPGHQNLTFAWSNKERPSLIQDPSNIARSLLTARYPRLGNPGPVLVDILEKHAPVLLIPTQPLNMENETWAAVYSFEQYLWQPEGESKRGLGTFFSFGLSDGKANPVKYSYSLGLVGKGIVPGRPYDEFGIGWALTEFSDNFVPYMRDTFNLGLNRESAVEVYYNFAVTPWLSISPSYQYISPALDKVQDGNGNFKNLDNTQLLGIRVGLRF
;
A
#
# COMPACT_ATOMS: atom_id res chain seq x y z
N MET A 1 2.36 34.02 -25.16
CA MET A 1 1.16 33.81 -24.35
C MET A 1 0.53 32.43 -24.52
N LYS A 2 0.51 31.79 -25.69
CA LYS A 2 -0.12 30.46 -25.92
C LYS A 2 0.64 29.28 -25.28
N SER A 3 1.96 29.39 -25.05
CA SER A 3 2.76 28.31 -24.43
C SER A 3 2.61 28.23 -22.90
N LYS A 4 2.40 29.36 -22.22
CA LYS A 4 2.21 29.41 -20.76
C LYS A 4 0.86 28.85 -20.29
N LEU A 5 -0.19 29.00 -21.13
CA LEU A 5 -1.51 28.41 -20.86
C LEU A 5 -1.50 26.88 -20.99
N ARG A 6 -0.64 26.30 -21.85
CA ARG A 6 -0.55 24.85 -22.04
C ARG A 6 0.18 24.14 -20.91
N LEU A 7 1.17 24.77 -20.26
CA LEU A 7 1.83 24.21 -19.09
C LEU A 7 0.96 24.24 -17.81
N ALA A 8 0.18 25.31 -17.62
CA ALA A 8 -0.76 25.40 -16.49
C ALA A 8 -1.92 24.39 -16.60
N ALA A 9 -2.38 24.11 -17.84
CA ALA A 9 -3.37 23.05 -18.10
C ALA A 9 -2.79 21.61 -17.91
N LEU A 10 -1.46 21.45 -18.02
CA LEU A 10 -0.81 20.17 -17.79
C LEU A 10 -0.78 19.77 -16.29
N ALA A 11 -0.62 20.71 -15.38
CA ALA A 11 -0.64 20.41 -13.94
C ALA A 11 -1.99 19.84 -13.48
N THR A 12 -3.07 20.08 -14.20
CA THR A 12 -4.41 19.52 -13.96
C THR A 12 -4.69 18.23 -14.74
N LEU A 13 -3.83 17.82 -15.68
CA LEU A 13 -4.00 16.60 -16.50
C LEU A 13 -3.29 15.37 -15.95
N PHE A 14 -2.51 15.53 -14.87
CA PHE A 14 -1.69 14.46 -14.28
C PHE A 14 -2.41 13.60 -13.23
N SER A 15 -3.74 13.52 -13.28
CA SER A 15 -4.55 12.75 -12.35
C SER A 15 -4.69 11.28 -12.72
N ALA A 16 -3.77 10.67 -13.41
CA ALA A 16 -3.91 9.26 -13.75
C ALA A 16 -2.60 8.48 -13.66
N SER A 17 -2.58 7.55 -12.75
CA SER A 17 -1.99 6.22 -12.88
C SER A 17 -0.48 6.09 -12.83
N LEU A 18 0.19 6.64 -11.79
CA LEU A 18 1.51 6.14 -11.40
C LEU A 18 1.68 6.26 -9.88
N PRO A 19 2.27 5.26 -9.20
CA PRO A 19 2.53 5.35 -7.75
C PRO A 19 3.33 6.59 -7.36
N ALA A 20 4.10 7.13 -8.32
CA ALA A 20 5.00 8.25 -8.10
C ALA A 20 4.38 9.65 -8.32
N LEU A 21 3.18 9.73 -8.89
CA LEU A 21 2.53 11.00 -9.23
C LEU A 21 1.08 11.02 -8.77
N ALA A 22 0.83 10.74 -7.48
CA ALA A 22 -0.44 11.14 -6.90
C ALA A 22 -0.64 12.63 -7.23
N THR A 23 -1.63 12.93 -8.07
CA THR A 23 -1.97 14.31 -8.36
C THR A 23 -2.24 15.03 -7.08
N PRO A 24 -1.70 16.21 -6.89
CA PRO A 24 -2.22 17.09 -5.86
C PRO A 24 -3.73 17.20 -6.07
N GLU A 25 -4.49 17.02 -5.00
CA GLU A 25 -5.91 17.38 -5.02
C GLU A 25 -6.05 18.73 -5.67
N ALA A 26 -7.04 18.91 -6.55
CA ALA A 26 -7.18 20.17 -7.28
C ALA A 26 -7.15 21.33 -6.28
N ILE A 27 -6.20 22.23 -6.45
CA ILE A 27 -6.03 23.41 -5.59
C ILE A 27 -7.34 24.20 -5.68
N PRO A 28 -8.09 24.38 -4.57
CA PRO A 28 -9.31 25.15 -4.60
C PRO A 28 -9.02 26.63 -4.91
N GLU A 29 -10.02 27.37 -5.38
CA GLU A 29 -9.89 28.83 -5.58
C GLU A 29 -9.55 29.54 -4.27
N THR A 30 -10.10 29.06 -3.16
CA THR A 30 -9.75 29.49 -1.80
C THR A 30 -9.94 28.36 -0.80
N TRP A 31 -9.16 28.32 0.25
CA TRP A 31 -9.41 27.49 1.45
C TRP A 31 -10.27 28.19 2.50
N GLY A 32 -10.62 29.46 2.30
CA GLY A 32 -11.51 30.25 3.15
C GLY A 32 -12.96 29.79 3.09
N GLY A 33 -13.83 30.43 3.86
CA GLY A 33 -15.26 30.19 3.91
C GLY A 33 -15.76 29.63 5.23
N ASP A 34 -17.06 29.31 5.27
CA ASP A 34 -17.71 28.81 6.49
C ASP A 34 -17.19 27.41 6.87
N LEU A 35 -17.17 27.11 8.16
CA LEU A 35 -16.68 25.84 8.69
C LEU A 35 -17.33 24.62 8.04
N ALA A 36 -18.59 24.69 7.69
CA ALA A 36 -19.31 23.57 7.07
C ALA A 36 -18.96 23.33 5.61
N THR A 37 -18.42 24.31 4.88
CA THR A 37 -18.25 24.27 3.42
C THR A 37 -16.82 24.44 2.95
N ARG A 38 -15.93 24.97 3.79
CA ARG A 38 -14.52 25.17 3.41
C ARG A 38 -13.79 23.84 3.19
N PRO A 39 -12.80 23.77 2.28
CA PRO A 39 -12.13 22.53 1.91
C PRO A 39 -11.28 21.91 3.04
N ARG A 40 -10.80 22.74 3.98
CA ARG A 40 -9.88 22.35 5.05
C ARG A 40 -10.33 22.92 6.40
N LEU A 41 -10.13 22.15 7.49
CA LEU A 41 -10.54 22.53 8.85
C LEU A 41 -9.96 23.87 9.30
N THR A 42 -8.72 24.17 8.96
CA THR A 42 -8.02 25.38 9.38
C THR A 42 -8.24 26.59 8.45
N GLY A 43 -8.92 26.37 7.31
CA GLY A 43 -9.22 27.41 6.32
C GLY A 43 -7.99 27.98 5.62
N ASP A 44 -8.07 29.27 5.28
CA ASP A 44 -7.06 29.98 4.46
C ASP A 44 -5.95 30.67 5.27
N TRP A 45 -5.97 30.54 6.62
CA TRP A 45 -5.02 31.19 7.55
C TRP A 45 -4.98 32.72 7.38
N GLY A 46 -6.14 33.36 7.19
CA GLY A 46 -6.23 34.80 6.94
C GLY A 46 -5.71 35.20 5.55
N GLY A 47 -5.85 34.31 4.57
CA GLY A 47 -5.41 34.50 3.18
C GLY A 47 -3.99 34.00 2.88
N LEU A 48 -3.16 33.68 3.89
CA LEU A 48 -1.78 33.24 3.68
C LEU A 48 -1.69 31.96 2.85
N ARG A 49 -2.56 30.97 3.13
CA ARG A 49 -2.58 29.69 2.40
C ARG A 49 -2.90 29.87 0.92
N ASP A 50 -3.88 30.76 0.62
CA ASP A 50 -4.25 31.12 -0.75
C ASP A 50 -3.09 31.81 -1.49
N GLU A 51 -2.37 32.71 -0.81
CA GLU A 51 -1.19 33.37 -1.39
C GLU A 51 -0.03 32.39 -1.64
N MET A 52 0.22 31.48 -0.71
CA MET A 52 1.23 30.43 -0.89
C MET A 52 0.91 29.55 -2.11
N ALA A 53 -0.34 29.12 -2.25
CA ALA A 53 -0.77 28.30 -3.38
C ALA A 53 -0.68 29.03 -4.72
N LYS A 54 -1.03 30.32 -4.77
CA LYS A 54 -0.81 31.16 -5.96
C LYS A 54 0.66 31.23 -6.36
N LYS A 55 1.56 31.21 -5.39
CA LYS A 55 3.03 31.13 -5.59
C LYS A 55 3.54 29.70 -5.84
N GLY A 56 2.66 28.69 -5.85
CA GLY A 56 3.03 27.31 -6.12
C GLY A 56 3.50 26.51 -4.90
N ILE A 57 3.23 26.98 -3.68
CA ILE A 57 3.53 26.28 -2.44
C ILE A 57 2.22 25.79 -1.84
N VAL A 58 2.08 24.45 -1.71
CA VAL A 58 0.90 23.80 -1.13
C VAL A 58 1.34 22.95 0.05
N LEU A 59 0.74 23.20 1.22
CA LEU A 59 0.92 22.44 2.43
C LEU A 59 -0.40 21.75 2.78
N ASP A 60 -0.40 20.43 2.78
CA ASP A 60 -1.51 19.59 3.21
C ASP A 60 -1.16 18.85 4.49
N VAL A 61 -2.12 18.83 5.42
CA VAL A 61 -2.02 18.08 6.68
C VAL A 61 -3.31 17.31 6.84
N ASP A 62 -3.19 15.98 6.87
CA ASP A 62 -4.30 15.07 7.06
C ASP A 62 -4.06 14.21 8.30
N ALA A 63 -5.12 13.93 9.06
CA ALA A 63 -5.06 13.00 10.19
C ALA A 63 -6.18 11.98 10.07
N TYR A 64 -5.85 10.72 10.38
CA TYR A 64 -6.78 9.60 10.35
C TYR A 64 -6.72 8.88 11.68
N TRP A 65 -7.88 8.62 12.27
CA TRP A 65 -8.02 7.79 13.45
C TRP A 65 -8.98 6.65 13.12
N THR A 66 -8.49 5.41 13.31
CA THR A 66 -9.20 4.20 12.87
C THR A 66 -9.29 3.20 14.04
N PRO A 67 -10.21 3.41 15.00
CA PRO A 67 -10.53 2.38 15.99
C PRO A 67 -11.15 1.17 15.29
N GLN A 68 -10.64 -0.01 15.62
CA GLN A 68 -11.11 -1.29 15.08
C GLN A 68 -11.22 -2.31 16.19
N THR A 69 -12.11 -3.30 16.03
CA THR A 69 -12.27 -4.40 16.98
C THR A 69 -12.48 -5.72 16.26
N ILE A 70 -11.80 -6.77 16.74
CA ILE A 70 -12.04 -8.15 16.35
C ILE A 70 -13.20 -8.65 17.19
N MET A 71 -14.33 -8.90 16.52
CA MET A 71 -15.55 -9.39 17.15
C MET A 71 -15.51 -10.89 17.41
N SER A 72 -14.87 -11.64 16.51
CA SER A 72 -14.71 -13.09 16.61
C SER A 72 -13.58 -13.58 15.69
N GLY A 73 -13.05 -14.75 15.99
CA GLY A 73 -11.95 -15.35 15.24
C GLY A 73 -10.60 -14.68 15.52
N GLY A 74 -9.65 -14.87 14.61
CA GLY A 74 -8.29 -14.35 14.76
C GLY A 74 -7.47 -15.09 15.83
N ARG A 75 -6.29 -14.54 16.14
CA ARG A 75 -5.45 -15.03 17.25
C ARG A 75 -6.05 -14.68 18.59
N ASP A 76 -6.59 -13.47 18.70
CA ASP A 76 -7.28 -12.97 19.88
C ASP A 76 -8.34 -11.95 19.49
N THR A 77 -9.35 -11.79 20.36
CA THR A 77 -10.34 -10.73 20.26
C THR A 77 -9.84 -9.49 20.99
N GLY A 78 -10.12 -8.32 20.46
CA GLY A 78 -9.64 -7.07 21.08
C GLY A 78 -9.95 -5.84 20.25
N GLY A 79 -9.57 -4.69 20.78
CA GLY A 79 -9.74 -3.40 20.14
C GLY A 79 -8.41 -2.68 19.91
N SER A 80 -8.40 -1.84 18.90
CA SER A 80 -7.29 -0.94 18.56
C SER A 80 -7.76 0.50 18.46
N ASN A 81 -6.80 1.41 18.49
CA ASN A 81 -7.03 2.84 18.29
C ASN A 81 -5.92 3.47 17.43
N TRP A 82 -5.55 2.77 16.35
CA TRP A 82 -4.49 3.24 15.45
C TRP A 82 -4.85 4.54 14.75
N GLY A 83 -3.90 5.43 14.65
CA GLY A 83 -4.04 6.68 13.92
C GLY A 83 -2.78 7.06 13.16
N ASN A 84 -2.97 7.89 12.14
CA ASN A 84 -1.88 8.40 11.29
C ASN A 84 -2.08 9.89 11.05
N ALA A 85 -0.96 10.63 10.97
CA ALA A 85 -0.91 11.99 10.48
C ALA A 85 0.02 12.06 9.27
N ILE A 86 -0.43 12.70 8.20
CA ILE A 86 0.32 12.86 6.94
C ILE A 86 0.51 14.36 6.73
N VAL A 87 1.76 14.77 6.53
CA VAL A 87 2.11 16.16 6.17
C VAL A 87 2.80 16.13 4.82
N ALA A 88 2.24 16.85 3.85
CA ALA A 88 2.77 16.94 2.50
C ALA A 88 3.00 18.39 2.08
N LEU A 89 4.22 18.69 1.64
CA LEU A 89 4.60 19.98 1.05
C LEU A 89 4.91 19.75 -0.43
N THR A 90 4.23 20.50 -1.30
CA THR A 90 4.50 20.52 -2.75
C THR A 90 4.89 21.92 -3.18
N VAL A 91 5.93 22.03 -4.01
CA VAL A 91 6.45 23.30 -4.52
C VAL A 91 6.58 23.24 -6.04
N ASP A 92 5.86 24.12 -6.74
CA ASP A 92 5.94 24.33 -8.19
C ASP A 92 6.96 25.44 -8.50
N THR A 93 8.10 25.07 -9.08
CA THR A 93 9.19 26.01 -9.40
C THR A 93 8.79 27.07 -10.43
N GLY A 94 7.90 26.70 -11.37
CA GLY A 94 7.40 27.63 -12.39
C GLY A 94 6.53 28.74 -11.80
N LYS A 95 5.66 28.39 -10.85
CA LYS A 95 4.82 29.39 -10.14
C LYS A 95 5.65 30.25 -9.20
N LEU A 96 6.75 29.72 -8.63
CA LEU A 96 7.71 30.49 -7.85
C LEU A 96 8.52 31.49 -8.68
N GLY A 97 8.44 31.44 -10.03
CA GLY A 97 9.22 32.28 -10.92
C GLY A 97 10.66 31.82 -11.13
N LEU A 98 10.98 30.57 -10.79
CA LEU A 98 12.28 29.95 -11.02
C LEU A 98 12.35 29.37 -12.44
N TRP A 99 12.18 28.07 -12.60
CA TRP A 99 12.14 27.43 -13.93
C TRP A 99 10.85 26.63 -14.09
N PRO A 100 10.34 26.49 -15.34
CA PRO A 100 9.08 25.80 -15.58
C PRO A 100 9.22 24.27 -15.52
N GLY A 101 8.14 23.59 -15.12
CA GLY A 101 8.03 22.13 -15.15
C GLY A 101 8.73 21.39 -14.03
N GLY A 102 9.27 22.11 -13.04
CA GLY A 102 9.89 21.51 -11.85
C GLY A 102 8.93 21.45 -10.66
N TYR A 103 8.95 20.34 -9.91
CA TYR A 103 8.12 20.09 -8.72
C TYR A 103 8.95 19.41 -7.64
N PHE A 104 9.00 20.02 -6.46
CA PHE A 104 9.51 19.38 -5.25
C PHE A 104 8.32 18.86 -4.43
N LYS A 105 8.46 17.66 -3.85
CA LYS A 105 7.48 17.10 -2.92
C LYS A 105 8.18 16.46 -1.74
N VAL A 106 7.70 16.78 -0.54
CA VAL A 106 8.09 16.13 0.70
C VAL A 106 6.82 15.65 1.38
N GLN A 107 6.79 14.38 1.77
CA GLN A 107 5.68 13.81 2.53
C GLN A 107 6.21 13.00 3.71
N THR A 108 5.73 13.33 4.89
CA THR A 108 5.98 12.56 6.12
C THR A 108 4.72 11.86 6.56
N ILE A 109 4.87 10.73 7.21
CA ILE A 109 3.78 10.01 7.86
C ILE A 109 4.19 9.68 9.29
N SER A 110 3.29 9.95 10.24
CA SER A 110 3.42 9.58 11.64
C SER A 110 2.30 8.64 12.03
N SER A 111 2.56 7.71 12.95
CA SER A 111 1.55 6.83 13.51
C SER A 111 1.49 6.92 15.02
N PHE A 112 0.34 6.58 15.61
CA PHE A 112 0.11 6.57 17.04
C PHE A 112 -0.92 5.50 17.43
N GLY A 113 -0.92 5.11 18.72
CA GLY A 113 -1.85 4.11 19.25
C GLY A 113 -1.35 2.68 19.11
N ASN A 114 -2.29 1.73 19.09
CA ASN A 114 -2.04 0.30 18.93
C ASN A 114 -2.86 -0.27 17.76
N ASN A 115 -2.38 -1.33 17.14
CA ASN A 115 -3.04 -2.00 16.03
C ASN A 115 -3.36 -3.47 16.36
N LEU A 116 -4.13 -4.12 15.48
CA LEU A 116 -4.54 -5.51 15.60
C LEU A 116 -3.87 -6.39 14.53
N LEU A 117 -2.73 -5.98 13.98
CA LEU A 117 -2.05 -6.73 12.91
C LEU A 117 -1.76 -8.17 13.35
N TYR A 118 -1.23 -8.35 14.55
CA TYR A 118 -0.94 -9.69 15.09
C TYR A 118 -2.21 -10.45 15.50
N ASP A 119 -3.12 -9.77 16.19
CA ASP A 119 -4.32 -10.40 16.78
C ASP A 119 -5.33 -10.84 15.72
N SER A 120 -5.37 -10.16 14.58
CA SER A 120 -6.23 -10.51 13.44
C SER A 120 -5.92 -11.88 12.85
N GLY A 121 -4.68 -12.38 13.02
CA GLY A 121 -4.22 -13.61 12.39
C GLY A 121 -4.06 -13.55 10.87
N ALA A 122 -4.42 -12.41 10.25
CA ALA A 122 -4.27 -12.19 8.83
C ALA A 122 -2.79 -11.95 8.47
N MET A 123 -2.38 -12.46 7.32
CA MET A 123 -1.06 -12.21 6.74
C MET A 123 -1.03 -10.88 5.98
N ILE A 124 -2.16 -10.51 5.38
CA ILE A 124 -2.34 -9.23 4.69
C ILE A 124 -3.03 -8.26 5.67
N PRO A 125 -2.46 -7.07 5.92
CA PRO A 125 -3.03 -6.13 6.89
C PRO A 125 -4.49 -5.76 6.56
N ALA A 126 -5.39 -5.96 7.52
CA ALA A 126 -6.81 -5.56 7.42
C ALA A 126 -6.99 -4.04 7.46
N ASN A 127 -5.93 -3.32 7.74
CA ASN A 127 -5.85 -1.87 7.61
C ASN A 127 -4.45 -1.53 7.11
N GLU A 128 -4.35 -0.97 5.93
CA GLU A 128 -3.08 -0.61 5.29
C GLU A 128 -2.23 0.33 6.15
N PHE A 129 -2.88 1.20 6.94
CA PHE A 129 -2.18 2.09 7.86
C PHE A 129 -1.52 1.39 9.06
N TRP A 130 -1.78 0.12 9.34
CA TRP A 130 -1.13 -0.59 10.45
C TRP A 130 0.37 -0.83 10.25
N ILE A 131 0.84 -0.71 9.01
CA ILE A 131 2.26 -0.88 8.67
C ILE A 131 2.95 0.44 8.29
N LEU A 132 2.28 1.57 8.43
CA LEU A 132 2.78 2.88 8.01
C LEU A 132 2.94 3.83 9.21
N PRO A 133 4.15 4.34 9.45
CA PRO A 133 5.43 4.02 8.80
C PRO A 133 6.01 2.68 9.23
N THR A 134 5.64 2.14 10.39
CA THR A 134 5.98 0.83 10.94
C THR A 134 4.81 0.26 11.72
N THR A 135 4.91 -1.00 12.17
CA THR A 135 3.89 -1.65 13.01
C THR A 135 3.77 -1.08 14.43
N LYS A 136 4.65 -0.14 14.79
CA LYS A 136 4.66 0.60 16.08
C LYS A 136 4.57 2.09 15.81
N PRO A 137 4.10 2.91 16.80
CA PRO A 137 4.12 4.36 16.67
C PRO A 137 5.50 4.91 16.33
N ASP A 138 5.58 5.64 15.21
CA ASP A 138 6.81 6.24 14.71
C ASP A 138 6.50 7.33 13.67
N THR A 139 7.54 8.02 13.18
CA THR A 139 7.46 9.03 12.12
C THR A 139 8.55 8.79 11.10
N GLY A 140 8.20 8.78 9.81
CA GLY A 140 9.17 8.63 8.73
C GLY A 140 8.87 9.50 7.52
N ILE A 141 9.87 9.64 6.65
CA ILE A 141 9.74 10.34 5.36
C ILE A 141 9.30 9.32 4.31
N GLN A 142 8.05 9.46 3.87
CA GLN A 142 7.47 8.58 2.86
C GLN A 142 7.88 9.00 1.44
N GLU A 143 8.03 10.32 1.20
CA GLU A 143 8.40 10.86 -0.10
C GLU A 143 9.31 12.07 0.07
N LEU A 144 10.38 12.13 -0.74
CA LEU A 144 11.26 13.29 -0.91
C LEU A 144 11.72 13.29 -2.37
N THR A 145 11.00 13.98 -3.24
CA THR A 145 11.22 13.89 -4.68
C THR A 145 11.36 15.24 -5.34
N TYR A 146 12.12 15.26 -6.43
CA TYR A 146 12.13 16.31 -7.43
C TYR A 146 11.70 15.72 -8.77
N THR A 147 10.68 16.32 -9.40
CA THR A 147 10.18 15.94 -10.73
C THR A 147 10.42 17.09 -11.68
N GLN A 148 11.03 16.82 -12.84
CA GLN A 148 11.21 17.80 -13.93
C GLN A 148 10.52 17.32 -15.20
N PHE A 149 9.59 18.09 -15.71
CA PHE A 149 9.03 17.91 -17.04
C PHE A 149 9.86 18.73 -18.05
N PHE A 150 10.44 18.07 -19.03
CA PHE A 150 11.20 18.66 -20.13
C PHE A 150 10.29 18.99 -21.32
N SER A 151 9.19 18.28 -21.43
CA SER A 151 8.13 18.52 -22.40
C SER A 151 6.77 18.10 -21.82
N PRO A 152 5.64 18.42 -22.47
CA PRO A 152 4.33 17.88 -22.08
C PRO A 152 4.25 16.36 -22.07
N GLN A 153 5.13 15.69 -22.79
CA GLN A 153 5.13 14.23 -22.94
C GLN A 153 6.19 13.52 -22.12
N PHE A 154 7.22 14.21 -21.61
CA PHE A 154 8.33 13.56 -20.94
C PHE A 154 8.76 14.27 -19.67
N GLY A 155 8.89 13.50 -18.58
CA GLY A 155 9.38 13.94 -17.28
C GLY A 155 10.30 12.91 -16.64
N LEU A 156 11.15 13.39 -15.74
CA LEU A 156 11.98 12.57 -14.85
C LEU A 156 11.68 12.95 -13.41
N GLN A 157 11.59 11.96 -12.54
CA GLN A 157 11.49 12.12 -11.10
C GLN A 157 12.69 11.43 -10.44
N LEU A 158 13.28 12.07 -9.45
CA LEU A 158 14.41 11.59 -8.68
C LEU A 158 14.15 11.79 -7.19
N GLY A 159 14.70 10.90 -6.36
CA GLY A 159 14.63 11.03 -4.90
C GLY A 159 14.09 9.80 -4.21
N LYS A 160 13.52 9.98 -3.03
CA LYS A 160 12.82 8.95 -2.25
C LYS A 160 11.37 8.89 -2.71
N ILE A 161 11.02 7.85 -3.45
CA ILE A 161 9.74 7.69 -4.16
C ILE A 161 8.78 6.87 -3.32
N ASN A 162 7.56 7.39 -3.12
CA ASN A 162 6.46 6.68 -2.47
C ASN A 162 5.80 5.72 -3.46
N SER A 163 5.95 4.41 -3.27
CA SER A 163 5.35 3.39 -4.13
C SER A 163 3.90 3.03 -3.77
N LEU A 164 3.38 3.55 -2.64
CA LEU A 164 1.99 3.35 -2.19
C LEU A 164 1.04 4.45 -2.65
N ALA A 165 1.50 5.40 -3.46
CA ALA A 165 0.60 6.43 -3.97
C ALA A 165 -0.55 5.78 -4.77
N PRO A 166 -1.83 6.19 -4.54
CA PRO A 166 -2.98 5.62 -5.23
C PRO A 166 -2.84 5.76 -6.75
N THR A 167 -3.06 4.65 -7.46
CA THR A 167 -3.00 4.63 -8.93
C THR A 167 -4.39 4.65 -9.58
N ASN A 168 -5.42 4.40 -8.81
CA ASN A 168 -6.77 4.16 -9.27
C ASN A 168 -7.62 5.43 -9.24
N GLN A 169 -8.64 5.50 -10.10
CA GLN A 169 -9.46 6.72 -10.24
C GLN A 169 -10.58 6.78 -9.22
N PHE A 170 -11.14 5.65 -8.81
CA PHE A 170 -12.28 5.63 -7.90
C PHE A 170 -12.22 4.55 -6.81
N HIS A 171 -11.18 3.71 -6.78
CA HIS A 171 -10.90 2.84 -5.63
C HIS A 171 -9.41 2.90 -5.25
N GLY A 172 -8.98 2.18 -4.19
CA GLY A 172 -7.58 2.12 -3.78
C GLY A 172 -7.09 3.31 -2.94
N ASP A 173 -7.94 4.27 -2.63
CA ASP A 173 -7.63 5.33 -1.67
C ASP A 173 -8.01 4.87 -0.25
N ASN A 174 -7.01 4.49 0.54
CA ASN A 174 -7.18 4.08 1.94
C ASN A 174 -7.65 5.21 2.87
N ARG A 175 -7.76 6.44 2.39
CA ARG A 175 -8.25 7.60 3.16
C ARG A 175 -9.77 7.66 3.19
N THR A 176 -10.45 7.21 2.15
CA THR A 176 -11.92 7.25 2.02
C THR A 176 -12.52 5.90 1.64
N GLY A 177 -11.78 5.04 0.94
CA GLY A 177 -12.19 3.75 0.42
C GLY A 177 -12.00 2.59 1.40
N PHE A 178 -11.65 1.42 0.88
CA PHE A 178 -11.37 0.22 1.66
C PHE A 178 -10.23 0.45 2.65
N LEU A 179 -10.27 -0.28 3.77
CA LEU A 179 -9.16 -0.34 4.74
C LEU A 179 -8.21 -1.49 4.42
N ASN A 180 -8.74 -2.62 3.96
CA ASN A 180 -7.97 -3.84 3.72
C ASN A 180 -6.95 -3.64 2.60
N THR A 181 -5.68 -3.93 2.89
CA THR A 181 -4.57 -3.76 1.95
C THR A 181 -4.77 -4.53 0.65
N ALA A 182 -5.34 -5.74 0.69
CA ALA A 182 -5.55 -6.56 -0.50
C ALA A 182 -6.60 -5.99 -1.47
N LEU A 183 -7.45 -5.06 -1.02
CA LEU A 183 -8.41 -4.35 -1.86
C LEU A 183 -7.86 -3.04 -2.44
N ASN A 184 -6.87 -2.44 -1.79
CA ASN A 184 -6.24 -1.20 -2.22
C ASN A 184 -4.98 -1.41 -3.05
N PHE A 185 -4.23 -2.47 -2.74
CA PHE A 185 -2.91 -2.72 -3.30
C PHE A 185 -2.79 -4.16 -3.86
N PRO A 186 -2.25 -4.35 -5.08
CA PRO A 186 -2.02 -5.67 -5.63
C PRO A 186 -0.91 -6.39 -4.86
N VAL A 187 -1.27 -7.33 -3.98
CA VAL A 187 -0.36 -7.95 -3.00
C VAL A 187 0.82 -8.68 -3.66
N ALA A 188 0.70 -9.12 -4.92
CA ALA A 188 1.83 -9.67 -5.67
C ALA A 188 3.02 -8.68 -5.79
N LEU A 189 2.77 -7.37 -5.72
CA LEU A 189 3.81 -6.33 -5.68
C LEU A 189 4.37 -6.06 -4.28
N ALA A 190 4.05 -6.85 -3.25
CA ALA A 190 4.60 -6.69 -1.90
C ALA A 190 6.14 -6.81 -1.83
N MET A 191 6.79 -7.31 -2.89
CA MET A 191 8.24 -7.28 -3.06
C MET A 191 8.80 -5.87 -3.31
N VAL A 192 7.97 -4.93 -3.78
CA VAL A 192 8.36 -3.53 -4.05
C VAL A 192 8.41 -2.77 -2.73
N PRO A 193 9.49 -2.06 -2.43
CA PRO A 193 9.59 -1.28 -1.19
C PRO A 193 8.56 -0.16 -1.16
N LEU A 194 7.98 0.11 0.02
CA LEU A 194 6.92 1.12 0.20
C LEU A 194 7.41 2.55 -0.05
N SER A 195 8.70 2.78 0.16
CA SER A 195 9.37 4.05 -0.09
C SER A 195 10.83 3.76 -0.35
N ALA A 196 11.40 4.23 -1.47
CA ALA A 196 12.76 3.93 -1.86
C ALA A 196 13.42 5.06 -2.64
N TYR A 197 14.72 5.22 -2.49
CA TYR A 197 15.51 6.07 -3.37
C TYR A 197 15.54 5.49 -4.78
N GLY A 198 15.40 6.37 -5.77
CA GLY A 198 15.42 5.95 -7.16
C GLY A 198 15.11 7.04 -8.16
N ALA A 199 14.81 6.59 -9.36
CA ALA A 199 14.46 7.42 -10.51
C ALA A 199 13.26 6.85 -11.23
N THR A 200 12.39 7.74 -11.74
CA THR A 200 11.25 7.39 -12.60
C THR A 200 11.31 8.21 -13.88
N ALA A 201 11.25 7.55 -15.03
CA ALA A 201 11.01 8.17 -16.32
C ALA A 201 9.53 8.05 -16.68
N LEU A 202 8.93 9.19 -17.05
CA LEU A 202 7.53 9.33 -17.39
C LEU A 202 7.40 9.67 -18.85
N TYR A 203 6.59 8.91 -19.57
CA TYR A 203 6.28 9.15 -20.97
C TYR A 203 4.78 9.12 -21.21
N LEU A 204 4.24 10.22 -21.75
CA LEU A 204 2.84 10.46 -22.04
C LEU A 204 2.65 10.68 -23.54
N PRO A 205 2.66 9.61 -24.35
CA PRO A 205 2.55 9.73 -25.81
C PRO A 205 1.23 10.36 -26.24
N SER A 206 0.18 10.21 -25.46
CA SER A 206 -1.13 10.83 -25.66
C SER A 206 -1.80 11.18 -24.33
N HIS A 207 -2.96 11.80 -24.40
CA HIS A 207 -3.79 12.11 -23.22
C HIS A 207 -4.31 10.81 -22.53
N ASP A 208 -4.41 9.72 -23.27
CA ASP A 208 -5.03 8.47 -22.80
C ASP A 208 -4.01 7.38 -22.44
N ILE A 209 -2.73 7.60 -22.73
CA ILE A 209 -1.66 6.64 -22.47
C ILE A 209 -0.59 7.25 -21.58
N THR A 210 -0.25 6.54 -20.52
CA THR A 210 0.90 6.86 -19.67
C THR A 210 1.80 5.65 -19.53
N VAL A 211 3.11 5.83 -19.70
CA VAL A 211 4.13 4.79 -19.48
C VAL A 211 5.13 5.30 -18.46
N ALA A 212 5.47 4.47 -17.49
CA ALA A 212 6.52 4.76 -16.50
C ALA A 212 7.52 3.64 -16.40
N GLY A 213 8.79 4.00 -16.42
CA GLY A 213 9.89 3.13 -16.03
C GLY A 213 10.53 3.63 -14.75
N MET A 214 10.70 2.77 -13.76
CA MET A 214 11.32 3.10 -12.47
C MET A 214 12.52 2.20 -12.19
N VAL A 215 13.54 2.77 -11.53
CA VAL A 215 14.63 2.02 -10.90
C VAL A 215 14.71 2.50 -9.46
N LEU A 216 14.55 1.56 -8.52
CA LEU A 216 14.47 1.81 -7.08
C LEU A 216 15.53 0.99 -6.34
N ASP A 217 15.95 1.49 -5.19
CA ASP A 217 16.70 0.71 -4.21
C ASP A 217 15.80 -0.40 -3.64
N PRO A 218 16.18 -1.68 -3.76
CA PRO A 218 15.36 -2.79 -3.27
C PRO A 218 15.31 -2.89 -1.73
N ASN A 219 16.11 -2.11 -1.00
CA ASN A 219 16.17 -2.03 0.46
C ASN A 219 15.40 -0.84 1.04
N GLY A 220 14.81 0.00 0.20
CA GLY A 220 14.15 1.21 0.63
C GLY A 220 13.07 0.96 1.68
N THR A 221 13.01 1.82 2.68
CA THR A 221 11.95 1.84 3.71
C THR A 221 11.56 3.28 4.04
N ILE A 222 10.39 3.46 4.64
CA ILE A 222 9.94 4.79 5.07
C ILE A 222 10.87 5.35 6.17
N MET A 223 11.51 4.47 6.96
CA MET A 223 12.33 4.80 8.13
C MET A 223 13.81 5.03 7.81
N ASP A 224 14.29 4.62 6.65
CA ASP A 224 15.69 4.83 6.26
C ASP A 224 15.81 5.98 5.25
N ASP A 225 16.44 7.06 5.70
CA ASP A 225 16.70 8.26 4.90
C ASP A 225 18.17 8.36 4.46
N SER A 226 18.97 7.33 4.75
CA SER A 226 20.39 7.29 4.37
C SER A 226 20.58 6.85 2.93
N LEU A 227 21.44 7.56 2.21
CA LEU A 227 21.92 7.17 0.87
C LEU A 227 23.17 6.29 0.93
N SER A 228 23.75 6.07 2.11
CA SER A 228 25.08 5.43 2.24
C SER A 228 25.12 3.99 1.70
N ASN A 229 24.03 3.27 1.81
CA ASN A 229 23.89 1.88 1.38
C ASN A 229 22.87 1.70 0.24
N ALA A 230 22.43 2.81 -0.38
CA ALA A 230 21.48 2.74 -1.47
C ALA A 230 22.06 1.92 -2.63
N PHE A 231 21.25 1.01 -3.17
CA PHE A 231 21.62 0.09 -4.27
C PHE A 231 22.77 -0.88 -3.98
N SER A 232 23.19 -1.06 -2.71
CA SER A 232 24.26 -2.00 -2.35
C SER A 232 23.91 -3.45 -2.67
N ASP A 233 22.65 -3.84 -2.57
CA ASP A 233 22.16 -5.19 -2.75
C ASP A 233 21.44 -5.40 -4.11
N GLY A 234 21.68 -4.52 -5.06
CA GLY A 234 21.10 -4.60 -6.40
C GLY A 234 20.07 -3.51 -6.70
N VAL A 235 19.15 -3.81 -7.59
CA VAL A 235 18.13 -2.87 -8.08
C VAL A 235 16.75 -3.51 -8.12
N MET A 236 15.72 -2.66 -7.99
CA MET A 236 14.33 -2.97 -8.31
C MET A 236 13.96 -2.17 -9.54
N ALA A 237 13.53 -2.83 -10.61
CA ALA A 237 13.04 -2.20 -11.83
C ALA A 237 11.53 -2.43 -11.97
N LEU A 238 10.79 -1.38 -12.34
CA LEU A 238 9.37 -1.46 -12.63
C LEU A 238 9.10 -0.84 -14.01
N LEU A 239 8.17 -1.44 -14.74
CA LEU A 239 7.58 -0.89 -15.94
C LEU A 239 6.07 -0.93 -15.79
N SER A 240 5.42 0.23 -15.92
CA SER A 240 3.97 0.36 -15.82
C SER A 240 3.40 1.08 -17.02
N GLY A 241 2.30 0.58 -17.56
CA GLY A 241 1.52 1.21 -18.62
C GLY A 241 0.06 1.37 -18.18
N ASP A 242 -0.48 2.56 -18.38
CA ASP A 242 -1.89 2.88 -18.13
C ASP A 242 -2.57 3.37 -19.41
N LEU A 243 -3.77 2.85 -19.66
CA LEU A 243 -4.60 3.17 -20.81
C LEU A 243 -5.99 3.59 -20.36
N LYS A 244 -6.36 4.84 -20.62
CA LYS A 244 -7.73 5.33 -20.44
C LYS A 244 -8.60 4.85 -21.58
N ILE A 245 -9.75 4.31 -21.24
CA ILE A 245 -10.72 3.76 -22.18
C ILE A 245 -12.11 4.32 -21.91
N LYS A 246 -13.01 4.19 -22.88
CA LYS A 246 -14.43 4.60 -22.72
C LYS A 246 -15.36 3.55 -23.30
N PRO A 247 -15.38 2.31 -22.81
CA PRO A 247 -16.35 1.30 -23.24
C PRO A 247 -17.76 1.84 -22.98
N PHE A 248 -18.63 1.69 -23.98
CA PHE A 248 -20.02 2.18 -23.91
C PHE A 248 -20.16 3.68 -23.57
N GLY A 249 -19.11 4.48 -23.83
CA GLY A 249 -19.09 5.92 -23.55
C GLY A 249 -18.78 6.29 -22.11
N LEU A 250 -18.58 5.31 -21.21
CA LEU A 250 -18.26 5.54 -19.79
C LEU A 250 -16.75 5.44 -19.53
N PRO A 251 -16.19 6.33 -18.70
CA PRO A 251 -14.76 6.32 -18.39
C PRO A 251 -14.34 5.02 -17.68
N GLY A 252 -13.19 4.55 -18.06
CA GLY A 252 -12.48 3.45 -17.42
C GLY A 252 -11.00 3.52 -17.74
N HIS A 253 -10.19 2.68 -17.10
CA HIS A 253 -8.80 2.53 -17.47
C HIS A 253 -8.30 1.12 -17.18
N GLN A 254 -7.18 0.78 -17.81
CA GLN A 254 -6.48 -0.49 -17.64
C GLN A 254 -5.03 -0.19 -17.32
N ASN A 255 -4.45 -0.94 -16.40
CA ASN A 255 -3.06 -0.83 -16.03
C ASN A 255 -2.38 -2.20 -16.10
N LEU A 256 -1.16 -2.22 -16.63
CA LEU A 256 -0.27 -3.37 -16.58
C LEU A 256 1.05 -2.92 -15.96
N THR A 257 1.45 -3.58 -14.88
CA THR A 257 2.71 -3.33 -14.18
C THR A 257 3.53 -4.60 -14.10
N PHE A 258 4.81 -4.49 -14.44
CA PHE A 258 5.83 -5.54 -14.25
C PHE A 258 6.91 -5.01 -13.32
N ALA A 259 7.30 -5.82 -12.33
CA ALA A 259 8.38 -5.54 -11.38
C ALA A 259 9.39 -6.68 -11.39
N TRP A 260 10.69 -6.33 -11.33
CA TRP A 260 11.80 -7.27 -11.27
C TRP A 260 12.90 -6.73 -10.37
N SER A 261 13.56 -7.61 -9.64
CA SER A 261 14.71 -7.25 -8.80
C SER A 261 15.78 -8.34 -8.86
N ASN A 262 17.04 -7.92 -8.90
CA ASN A 262 18.22 -8.79 -8.79
C ASN A 262 18.77 -8.85 -7.35
N LYS A 263 18.04 -8.36 -6.35
CA LYS A 263 18.42 -8.52 -4.95
C LYS A 263 18.36 -9.99 -4.58
N GLU A 264 19.47 -10.51 -4.07
CA GLU A 264 19.53 -11.85 -3.50
C GLU A 264 18.61 -11.98 -2.28
N ARG A 265 17.78 -13.02 -2.27
CA ARG A 265 16.78 -13.27 -1.23
C ARG A 265 16.77 -14.75 -0.85
N PRO A 266 16.46 -15.10 0.43
CA PRO A 266 16.23 -16.49 0.78
C PRO A 266 15.13 -17.10 -0.09
N SER A 267 15.42 -18.27 -0.68
CA SER A 267 14.42 -19.04 -1.40
C SER A 267 13.33 -19.53 -0.43
N LEU A 268 12.10 -19.61 -0.90
CA LEU A 268 11.02 -20.26 -0.16
C LEU A 268 11.22 -21.78 -0.07
N ILE A 269 12.08 -22.35 -0.92
CA ILE A 269 12.44 -23.76 -0.91
C ILE A 269 13.72 -23.92 -0.08
N GLN A 270 13.56 -24.29 1.17
CA GLN A 270 14.69 -24.52 2.08
C GLN A 270 14.90 -26.01 2.37
N ASP A 271 16.10 -26.36 2.83
CA ASP A 271 16.40 -27.70 3.29
C ASP A 271 15.48 -28.06 4.47
N PRO A 272 14.83 -29.26 4.46
CA PRO A 272 13.94 -29.69 5.55
C PRO A 272 14.60 -29.69 6.92
N SER A 273 15.92 -29.92 6.99
CA SER A 273 16.66 -29.90 8.26
C SER A 273 16.70 -28.51 8.89
N ASN A 274 16.84 -27.44 8.08
CA ASN A 274 16.79 -26.07 8.57
C ASN A 274 15.41 -25.74 9.17
N ILE A 275 14.36 -26.24 8.54
CA ILE A 275 12.99 -26.05 9.00
C ILE A 275 12.76 -26.79 10.32
N ALA A 276 13.14 -28.07 10.38
CA ALA A 276 13.03 -28.89 11.59
C ALA A 276 13.83 -28.28 12.76
N ARG A 277 15.03 -27.78 12.50
CA ARG A 277 15.84 -27.04 13.48
C ARG A 277 15.15 -25.76 13.96
N SER A 278 14.58 -24.96 13.07
CA SER A 278 13.89 -23.73 13.44
C SER A 278 12.73 -24.00 14.38
N LEU A 279 11.94 -25.05 14.13
CA LEU A 279 10.84 -25.47 15.00
C LEU A 279 11.31 -25.97 16.34
N LEU A 280 12.34 -26.82 16.33
CA LEU A 280 12.93 -27.34 17.55
C LEU A 280 13.46 -26.20 18.43
N THR A 281 14.12 -25.24 17.81
CA THR A 281 14.64 -24.03 18.47
C THR A 281 13.53 -23.12 19.01
N ALA A 282 12.45 -22.95 18.26
CA ALA A 282 11.29 -22.17 18.72
C ALA A 282 10.67 -22.78 19.98
N ARG A 283 10.59 -24.13 20.05
CA ARG A 283 10.04 -24.83 21.20
C ARG A 283 11.05 -24.97 22.36
N TYR A 284 12.32 -25.18 22.03
CA TYR A 284 13.42 -25.39 22.98
C TYR A 284 14.61 -24.48 22.60
N PRO A 285 14.62 -23.20 22.99
CA PRO A 285 15.65 -22.25 22.56
C PRO A 285 17.09 -22.65 22.80
N ARG A 286 17.35 -23.44 23.86
CA ARG A 286 18.68 -23.97 24.18
C ARG A 286 19.21 -24.96 23.15
N LEU A 287 18.35 -25.60 22.35
CA LEU A 287 18.77 -26.49 21.26
C LEU A 287 19.19 -25.77 20.01
N GLY A 288 18.88 -24.48 19.89
CA GLY A 288 19.33 -23.64 18.76
C GLY A 288 20.82 -23.34 18.78
N ASN A 289 21.39 -23.20 19.99
CA ASN A 289 22.82 -23.02 20.19
C ASN A 289 23.25 -23.78 21.47
N PRO A 290 23.29 -25.13 21.40
CA PRO A 290 23.65 -25.93 22.55
C PRO A 290 25.12 -25.75 22.91
N GLY A 291 25.41 -25.39 24.16
CA GLY A 291 26.79 -25.32 24.64
C GLY A 291 27.45 -26.73 24.65
N PRO A 292 28.77 -26.80 24.76
CA PRO A 292 29.52 -28.06 24.59
C PRO A 292 29.06 -29.19 25.50
N VAL A 293 28.63 -28.90 26.72
CA VAL A 293 28.12 -29.88 27.67
C VAL A 293 26.79 -30.49 27.18
N LEU A 294 25.89 -29.67 26.64
CA LEU A 294 24.62 -30.15 26.11
C LEU A 294 24.83 -30.93 24.80
N VAL A 295 25.78 -30.53 23.96
CA VAL A 295 26.16 -31.27 22.76
C VAL A 295 26.62 -32.69 23.14
N ASP A 296 27.55 -32.85 24.09
CA ASP A 296 28.06 -34.15 24.53
C ASP A 296 26.93 -35.06 25.08
N ILE A 297 25.99 -34.49 25.82
CA ILE A 297 24.82 -35.22 26.31
C ILE A 297 23.91 -35.67 25.16
N LEU A 298 23.62 -34.77 24.23
CA LEU A 298 22.75 -35.04 23.09
C LEU A 298 23.38 -36.08 22.14
N GLU A 299 24.67 -35.99 21.86
CA GLU A 299 25.38 -36.97 21.04
C GLU A 299 25.25 -38.39 21.61
N LYS A 300 25.29 -38.52 22.92
CA LYS A 300 25.21 -39.81 23.60
C LYS A 300 23.79 -40.37 23.75
N HIS A 301 22.82 -39.51 23.97
CA HIS A 301 21.49 -39.94 24.40
C HIS A 301 20.36 -39.59 23.43
N ALA A 302 20.54 -38.57 22.57
CA ALA A 302 19.53 -38.12 21.65
C ALA A 302 20.13 -37.43 20.42
N PRO A 303 21.02 -38.10 19.63
CA PRO A 303 21.72 -37.48 18.50
C PRO A 303 20.78 -36.92 17.44
N VAL A 304 19.57 -37.45 17.32
CA VAL A 304 18.52 -36.96 16.41
C VAL A 304 18.12 -35.48 16.66
N LEU A 305 18.38 -34.97 17.88
CA LEU A 305 18.10 -33.56 18.23
C LEU A 305 19.23 -32.63 17.81
N LEU A 306 20.38 -33.13 17.40
CA LEU A 306 21.50 -32.37 16.85
C LEU A 306 21.32 -32.23 15.33
N ILE A 307 20.33 -31.48 14.92
CA ILE A 307 20.05 -31.24 13.50
C ILE A 307 21.10 -30.28 12.93
N PRO A 308 21.92 -30.72 11.94
CA PRO A 308 22.94 -29.84 11.34
C PRO A 308 22.28 -28.68 10.61
N THR A 309 22.94 -27.51 10.65
CA THR A 309 22.53 -26.36 9.86
C THR A 309 23.05 -26.53 8.43
N GLN A 310 22.15 -26.43 7.46
CA GLN A 310 22.52 -26.36 6.04
C GLN A 310 22.57 -24.89 5.58
N PRO A 311 23.40 -24.53 4.60
CA PRO A 311 23.35 -23.23 3.97
C PRO A 311 21.95 -22.91 3.51
N LEU A 312 21.54 -21.62 3.59
CA LEU A 312 20.26 -21.17 3.06
C LEU A 312 20.31 -21.24 1.53
N ASN A 313 19.24 -21.79 0.95
CA ASN A 313 19.03 -21.66 -0.48
C ASN A 313 18.65 -20.20 -0.79
N MET A 314 19.30 -19.61 -1.77
CA MET A 314 19.11 -18.23 -2.18
C MET A 314 18.60 -18.15 -3.62
N GLU A 315 17.77 -17.16 -3.91
CA GLU A 315 17.34 -16.77 -5.25
C GLU A 315 17.99 -15.44 -5.59
N ASN A 316 18.55 -15.36 -6.80
CA ASN A 316 19.29 -14.16 -7.28
C ASN A 316 18.39 -13.14 -7.96
N GLU A 317 17.11 -13.47 -8.13
CA GLU A 317 16.11 -12.59 -8.73
C GLU A 317 14.71 -12.91 -8.24
N THR A 318 13.83 -11.92 -8.37
CA THR A 318 12.39 -12.09 -8.14
C THR A 318 11.63 -11.17 -9.07
N TRP A 319 10.44 -11.58 -9.47
CA TRP A 319 9.58 -10.78 -10.33
C TRP A 319 8.11 -10.92 -9.96
N ALA A 320 7.33 -9.90 -10.36
CA ALA A 320 5.88 -9.91 -10.27
C ALA A 320 5.28 -9.15 -11.46
N ALA A 321 4.07 -9.54 -11.85
CA ALA A 321 3.28 -8.83 -12.84
C ALA A 321 1.85 -8.64 -12.34
N VAL A 322 1.25 -7.49 -12.64
CA VAL A 322 -0.10 -7.15 -12.23
C VAL A 322 -0.84 -6.51 -13.39
N TYR A 323 -2.04 -6.99 -13.63
CA TYR A 323 -3.03 -6.34 -14.46
C TYR A 323 -4.20 -5.87 -13.61
N SER A 324 -4.65 -4.63 -13.82
CA SER A 324 -5.83 -4.09 -13.16
C SER A 324 -6.67 -3.25 -14.12
N PHE A 325 -7.97 -3.19 -13.84
CA PHE A 325 -8.85 -2.25 -14.53
C PHE A 325 -9.89 -1.67 -13.58
N GLU A 326 -10.37 -0.50 -13.96
CA GLU A 326 -11.54 0.16 -13.39
C GLU A 326 -12.48 0.60 -14.51
N GLN A 327 -13.77 0.49 -14.26
CA GLN A 327 -14.79 0.84 -15.25
C GLN A 327 -16.02 1.41 -14.57
N TYR A 328 -16.44 2.61 -14.95
CA TYR A 328 -17.78 3.08 -14.60
C TYR A 328 -18.84 2.24 -15.32
N LEU A 329 -19.79 1.76 -14.57
CA LEU A 329 -20.97 1.04 -15.05
C LEU A 329 -22.13 2.00 -15.28
N TRP A 330 -22.16 3.09 -14.54
CA TRP A 330 -23.16 4.13 -14.64
C TRP A 330 -22.62 5.45 -14.09
N GLN A 331 -22.98 6.55 -14.73
CA GLN A 331 -22.71 7.92 -14.25
C GLN A 331 -23.95 8.79 -14.50
N PRO A 332 -24.25 9.77 -13.63
CA PRO A 332 -25.22 10.81 -13.94
C PRO A 332 -24.74 11.65 -15.13
N GLU A 333 -25.67 12.15 -15.94
CA GLU A 333 -25.34 13.04 -17.08
C GLU A 333 -24.60 14.28 -16.61
N GLY A 334 -23.52 14.62 -17.33
CA GLY A 334 -22.69 15.79 -17.06
C GLY A 334 -21.73 15.69 -15.86
N GLU A 335 -21.72 14.55 -15.17
CA GLU A 335 -20.87 14.32 -13.99
C GLU A 335 -19.69 13.39 -14.32
N SER A 336 -18.48 13.83 -13.97
CA SER A 336 -17.26 13.04 -14.26
C SER A 336 -16.71 12.29 -13.05
N LYS A 337 -17.13 12.67 -11.82
CA LYS A 337 -16.59 12.13 -10.57
C LYS A 337 -17.58 11.30 -9.78
N ARG A 338 -18.86 11.29 -10.18
CA ARG A 338 -19.95 10.55 -9.53
C ARG A 338 -20.36 9.36 -10.38
N GLY A 339 -20.76 8.27 -9.75
CA GLY A 339 -21.22 7.10 -10.47
C GLY A 339 -21.02 5.80 -9.70
N LEU A 340 -21.46 4.71 -10.31
CA LEU A 340 -21.21 3.35 -9.89
C LEU A 340 -20.14 2.76 -10.79
N GLY A 341 -19.08 2.22 -10.21
CA GLY A 341 -17.99 1.59 -10.93
C GLY A 341 -17.63 0.22 -10.38
N THR A 342 -16.93 -0.55 -11.19
CA THR A 342 -16.32 -1.82 -10.80
C THR A 342 -14.82 -1.75 -10.98
N PHE A 343 -14.08 -2.52 -10.18
CA PHE A 343 -12.65 -2.71 -10.32
C PHE A 343 -12.29 -4.19 -10.27
N PHE A 344 -11.15 -4.50 -10.85
CA PHE A 344 -10.55 -5.83 -10.81
C PHE A 344 -9.03 -5.70 -10.84
N SER A 345 -8.34 -6.54 -10.10
CA SER A 345 -6.89 -6.71 -10.18
C SER A 345 -6.52 -8.18 -10.14
N PHE A 346 -5.54 -8.55 -10.94
CA PHE A 346 -4.89 -9.86 -10.95
C PHE A 346 -3.39 -9.69 -10.93
N GLY A 347 -2.72 -10.31 -9.95
CA GLY A 347 -1.27 -10.32 -9.84
C GLY A 347 -0.71 -11.73 -9.77
N LEU A 348 0.50 -11.90 -10.27
CA LEU A 348 1.27 -13.16 -10.20
C LEU A 348 2.75 -12.86 -9.98
N SER A 349 3.48 -13.81 -9.41
CA SER A 349 4.92 -13.71 -9.18
C SER A 349 5.65 -15.03 -9.42
N ASP A 350 6.99 -15.01 -9.23
CA ASP A 350 7.85 -16.19 -9.35
C ASP A 350 7.47 -17.32 -8.36
N GLY A 351 6.90 -16.98 -7.19
CA GLY A 351 6.57 -17.93 -6.12
C GLY A 351 7.78 -18.67 -5.55
N LYS A 352 9.01 -18.21 -5.77
CA LYS A 352 10.26 -18.76 -5.26
C LYS A 352 10.89 -17.89 -4.17
N ALA A 353 10.99 -16.59 -4.42
CA ALA A 353 11.44 -15.58 -3.47
C ALA A 353 10.28 -14.69 -3.00
N ASN A 354 9.27 -14.48 -3.84
CA ASN A 354 8.03 -13.81 -3.46
C ASN A 354 7.03 -14.82 -2.87
N PRO A 355 6.60 -14.66 -1.61
CA PRO A 355 5.66 -15.60 -0.97
C PRO A 355 4.25 -15.57 -1.59
N VAL A 356 3.86 -14.48 -2.25
CA VAL A 356 2.56 -14.36 -2.92
C VAL A 356 2.68 -14.88 -4.34
N LYS A 357 2.04 -16.00 -4.65
CA LYS A 357 2.03 -16.58 -6.00
C LYS A 357 0.99 -15.93 -6.90
N TYR A 358 -0.23 -15.77 -6.39
CA TYR A 358 -1.33 -15.08 -7.08
C TYR A 358 -2.06 -14.14 -6.13
N SER A 359 -2.54 -13.03 -6.65
CA SER A 359 -3.43 -12.12 -5.94
C SER A 359 -4.56 -11.67 -6.83
N TYR A 360 -5.76 -11.59 -6.27
CA TYR A 360 -6.98 -11.15 -6.95
C TYR A 360 -7.69 -10.14 -6.07
N SER A 361 -8.24 -9.10 -6.67
CA SER A 361 -9.23 -8.25 -6.02
C SER A 361 -10.30 -7.82 -7.02
N LEU A 362 -11.53 -7.69 -6.54
CA LEU A 362 -12.64 -7.18 -7.34
C LEU A 362 -13.68 -6.54 -6.44
N GLY A 363 -14.46 -5.62 -6.98
CA GLY A 363 -15.53 -5.00 -6.23
C GLY A 363 -16.33 -3.97 -6.99
N LEU A 364 -17.25 -3.36 -6.25
CA LEU A 364 -18.10 -2.27 -6.70
C LEU A 364 -17.92 -1.09 -5.77
N VAL A 365 -17.84 0.11 -6.33
CA VAL A 365 -17.74 1.38 -5.61
C VAL A 365 -18.74 2.37 -6.16
N GLY A 366 -19.53 2.99 -5.28
CA GLY A 366 -20.45 4.06 -5.61
C GLY A 366 -20.01 5.38 -5.01
N LYS A 367 -19.89 6.42 -5.83
CA LYS A 367 -19.53 7.79 -5.40
C LYS A 367 -20.67 8.75 -5.72
N GLY A 368 -21.16 9.46 -4.70
CA GLY A 368 -22.16 10.53 -4.86
C GLY A 368 -23.48 10.11 -5.47
N ILE A 369 -23.85 8.83 -5.40
CA ILE A 369 -25.07 8.30 -6.01
C ILE A 369 -26.25 8.19 -5.05
N VAL A 370 -26.00 8.37 -3.74
CA VAL A 370 -27.07 8.40 -2.73
C VAL A 370 -27.76 9.76 -2.79
N PRO A 371 -29.11 9.80 -2.89
CA PRO A 371 -29.84 11.06 -2.95
C PRO A 371 -29.53 11.98 -1.76
N GLY A 372 -29.24 13.25 -2.04
CA GLY A 372 -28.86 14.24 -1.03
C GLY A 372 -27.45 14.12 -0.47
N ARG A 373 -26.65 13.14 -0.93
CA ARG A 373 -25.30 12.84 -0.43
C ARG A 373 -24.26 12.79 -1.58
N PRO A 374 -23.98 13.91 -2.26
CA PRO A 374 -23.18 13.93 -3.50
C PRO A 374 -21.67 13.64 -3.27
N TYR A 375 -21.20 13.66 -2.03
CA TYR A 375 -19.80 13.44 -1.67
C TYR A 375 -19.53 12.13 -0.93
N ASP A 376 -20.62 11.39 -0.63
CA ASP A 376 -20.47 10.09 0.03
C ASP A 376 -19.94 9.04 -0.94
N GLU A 377 -19.26 8.06 -0.36
CA GLU A 377 -18.73 6.91 -1.08
C GLU A 377 -19.08 5.63 -0.32
N PHE A 378 -19.31 4.55 -1.02
CA PHE A 378 -19.47 3.22 -0.43
C PHE A 378 -18.86 2.17 -1.35
N GLY A 379 -18.51 1.03 -0.79
CA GLY A 379 -18.01 -0.07 -1.59
C GLY A 379 -18.22 -1.43 -0.94
N ILE A 380 -18.21 -2.44 -1.79
CA ILE A 380 -18.09 -3.83 -1.43
C ILE A 380 -16.96 -4.43 -2.28
N GLY A 381 -16.03 -5.12 -1.64
CA GLY A 381 -14.89 -5.74 -2.31
C GLY A 381 -14.60 -7.12 -1.75
N TRP A 382 -14.03 -7.95 -2.60
CA TRP A 382 -13.46 -9.25 -2.25
C TRP A 382 -12.04 -9.35 -2.79
N ALA A 383 -11.15 -9.88 -1.97
CA ALA A 383 -9.77 -10.15 -2.35
C ALA A 383 -9.38 -11.59 -1.98
N LEU A 384 -8.49 -12.17 -2.78
CA LEU A 384 -7.88 -13.47 -2.55
C LEU A 384 -6.39 -13.38 -2.80
N THR A 385 -5.59 -13.83 -1.84
CA THR A 385 -4.14 -14.00 -1.96
C THR A 385 -3.80 -15.48 -1.82
N GLU A 386 -3.20 -16.04 -2.85
CA GLU A 386 -2.67 -17.40 -2.83
C GLU A 386 -1.17 -17.35 -2.59
N PHE A 387 -0.74 -17.97 -1.49
CA PHE A 387 0.68 -18.04 -1.17
C PHE A 387 1.34 -19.20 -1.93
N SER A 388 2.66 -19.09 -2.13
CA SER A 388 3.42 -20.07 -2.88
C SER A 388 3.43 -21.44 -2.21
N ASP A 389 3.20 -22.50 -3.00
CA ASP A 389 3.33 -23.88 -2.58
C ASP A 389 4.76 -24.25 -2.16
N ASN A 390 5.75 -23.44 -2.54
CA ASN A 390 7.12 -23.60 -2.12
C ASN A 390 7.37 -23.14 -0.68
N PHE A 391 6.41 -22.44 -0.06
CA PHE A 391 6.56 -21.95 1.29
C PHE A 391 6.43 -23.11 2.30
N VAL A 392 7.58 -23.56 2.77
CA VAL A 392 7.69 -24.58 3.82
C VAL A 392 6.81 -25.83 3.57
N PRO A 393 6.99 -26.58 2.45
CA PRO A 393 6.12 -27.69 2.10
C PRO A 393 6.02 -28.76 3.19
N TYR A 394 7.16 -29.11 3.83
CA TYR A 394 7.21 -30.07 4.91
C TYR A 394 6.33 -29.67 6.10
N MET A 395 6.33 -28.38 6.44
CA MET A 395 5.52 -27.86 7.55
C MET A 395 4.04 -27.92 7.24
N ARG A 396 3.67 -27.54 6.04
CA ARG A 396 2.28 -27.62 5.57
C ARG A 396 1.78 -29.06 5.57
N ASP A 397 2.55 -29.98 5.01
CA ASP A 397 2.09 -31.34 4.76
C ASP A 397 2.11 -32.21 6.02
N THR A 398 3.05 -31.95 6.94
CA THR A 398 3.21 -32.77 8.17
C THR A 398 2.41 -32.23 9.35
N PHE A 399 2.34 -30.90 9.52
CA PHE A 399 1.77 -30.26 10.70
C PHE A 399 0.54 -29.40 10.41
N ASN A 400 0.11 -29.33 9.15
CA ASN A 400 -0.93 -28.41 8.68
C ASN A 400 -0.63 -26.96 9.11
N LEU A 401 0.64 -26.58 9.04
CA LEU A 401 1.17 -25.24 9.26
C LEU A 401 1.71 -24.74 7.95
N GLY A 402 1.61 -23.52 7.67
CA GLY A 402 2.08 -22.91 6.44
C GLY A 402 1.01 -22.01 5.88
N LEU A 403 1.40 -21.29 4.88
CA LEU A 403 0.52 -20.35 4.20
C LEU A 403 -0.19 -21.08 3.06
N ASN A 404 -1.48 -20.90 2.98
CA ASN A 404 -2.29 -21.42 1.88
C ASN A 404 -2.85 -20.20 1.10
N ARG A 405 -4.09 -19.86 1.35
CA ARG A 405 -4.76 -18.71 0.75
C ARG A 405 -5.44 -17.89 1.84
N GLU A 406 -5.42 -16.59 1.65
CA GLU A 406 -6.16 -15.65 2.48
C GLU A 406 -7.19 -14.95 1.64
N SER A 407 -8.42 -14.86 2.11
CA SER A 407 -9.44 -14.07 1.45
C SER A 407 -10.06 -13.06 2.42
N ALA A 408 -10.46 -11.92 1.88
CA ALA A 408 -11.12 -10.87 2.63
C ALA A 408 -12.32 -10.35 1.86
N VAL A 409 -13.42 -10.13 2.57
CA VAL A 409 -14.56 -9.33 2.10
C VAL A 409 -14.62 -8.09 2.96
N GLU A 410 -14.75 -6.93 2.34
CA GLU A 410 -14.98 -5.68 3.06
C GLU A 410 -16.17 -4.93 2.48
N VAL A 411 -16.98 -4.36 3.38
CA VAL A 411 -18.04 -3.41 3.07
C VAL A 411 -17.78 -2.15 3.87
N TYR A 412 -17.81 -1.00 3.21
CA TYR A 412 -17.65 0.29 3.87
C TYR A 412 -18.65 1.32 3.35
N TYR A 413 -18.89 2.34 4.16
CA TYR A 413 -19.59 3.56 3.76
C TYR A 413 -18.81 4.77 4.30
N ASN A 414 -18.44 5.70 3.44
CA ASN A 414 -17.75 6.94 3.81
C ASN A 414 -18.75 8.09 3.81
N PHE A 415 -19.12 8.57 4.99
CA PHE A 415 -19.91 9.78 5.16
C PHE A 415 -19.00 11.00 5.05
N ALA A 416 -19.15 11.79 4.00
CA ALA A 416 -18.58 13.13 3.90
C ALA A 416 -19.43 14.08 4.73
N VAL A 417 -19.07 14.28 6.01
CA VAL A 417 -19.79 15.18 6.94
C VAL A 417 -19.59 16.63 6.54
N THR A 418 -18.35 16.98 6.22
CA THR A 418 -17.93 18.24 5.60
C THR A 418 -16.82 17.92 4.59
N PRO A 419 -16.35 18.86 3.75
CA PRO A 419 -15.21 18.62 2.88
C PRO A 419 -13.91 18.24 3.62
N TRP A 420 -13.78 18.62 4.89
CA TRP A 420 -12.62 18.36 5.73
C TRP A 420 -12.82 17.26 6.80
N LEU A 421 -14.05 16.73 6.96
CA LEU A 421 -14.37 15.67 7.93
C LEU A 421 -15.10 14.53 7.26
N SER A 422 -14.54 13.34 7.32
CA SER A 422 -15.19 12.11 6.91
C SER A 422 -15.27 11.09 8.04
N ILE A 423 -16.31 10.26 8.04
CA ILE A 423 -16.50 9.14 8.98
C ILE A 423 -16.85 7.90 8.16
N SER A 424 -16.07 6.84 8.27
CA SER A 424 -16.23 5.63 7.46
C SER A 424 -16.32 4.38 8.34
N PRO A 425 -17.52 3.90 8.68
CA PRO A 425 -17.69 2.54 9.19
C PRO A 425 -17.30 1.51 8.13
N SER A 426 -16.67 0.42 8.57
CA SER A 426 -16.24 -0.70 7.76
C SER A 426 -16.45 -2.01 8.52
N TYR A 427 -16.86 -3.05 7.80
CA TYR A 427 -16.91 -4.42 8.28
C TYR A 427 -16.08 -5.30 7.36
N GLN A 428 -15.24 -6.16 7.95
CA GLN A 428 -14.43 -7.11 7.22
C GLN A 428 -14.65 -8.53 7.74
N TYR A 429 -14.71 -9.48 6.80
CA TYR A 429 -14.68 -10.91 7.05
C TYR A 429 -13.44 -11.48 6.36
N ILE A 430 -12.50 -12.02 7.15
CA ILE A 430 -11.22 -12.50 6.67
C ILE A 430 -11.12 -13.99 6.96
N SER A 431 -10.83 -14.77 5.92
CA SER A 431 -10.43 -16.16 6.05
C SER A 431 -8.90 -16.20 6.02
N PRO A 432 -8.23 -16.39 7.16
CA PRO A 432 -6.77 -16.28 7.24
C PRO A 432 -6.06 -17.40 6.47
N ALA A 433 -4.84 -17.11 6.04
CA ALA A 433 -4.00 -18.07 5.31
C ALA A 433 -3.47 -19.20 6.20
N LEU A 434 -3.32 -18.93 7.50
CA LEU A 434 -2.85 -19.91 8.47
C LEU A 434 -4.01 -20.72 9.03
N ASP A 435 -3.94 -22.05 8.98
CA ASP A 435 -4.94 -22.93 9.61
C ASP A 435 -4.75 -23.01 11.13
N LYS A 436 -3.51 -22.86 11.59
CA LYS A 436 -3.14 -22.98 13.01
C LYS A 436 -2.14 -21.91 13.41
N VAL A 437 -2.22 -21.51 14.66
CA VAL A 437 -1.27 -20.59 15.30
C VAL A 437 -0.83 -21.15 16.66
N GLN A 438 0.37 -20.79 17.07
CA GLN A 438 0.89 -21.16 18.38
C GLN A 438 0.37 -20.17 19.44
N ASP A 439 -0.18 -20.69 20.54
CA ASP A 439 -0.58 -19.89 21.70
C ASP A 439 0.65 -19.47 22.55
N GLY A 440 0.41 -18.64 23.58
CA GLY A 440 1.46 -18.20 24.50
C GLY A 440 2.15 -19.31 25.30
N ASN A 441 1.56 -20.52 25.36
CA ASN A 441 2.12 -21.71 26.02
C ASN A 441 2.84 -22.65 25.05
N GLY A 442 2.86 -22.28 23.75
CA GLY A 442 3.48 -23.06 22.69
C GLY A 442 2.61 -24.19 22.16
N ASN A 443 1.32 -24.26 22.46
CA ASN A 443 0.40 -25.22 21.88
C ASN A 443 -0.22 -24.66 20.60
N PHE A 444 -0.52 -25.57 19.65
CA PHE A 444 -1.19 -25.17 18.42
C PHE A 444 -2.71 -25.13 18.63
N LYS A 445 -3.32 -24.02 18.24
CA LYS A 445 -4.77 -23.86 18.15
C LYS A 445 -5.19 -23.55 16.72
N ASN A 446 -6.39 -23.98 16.31
CA ASN A 446 -6.97 -23.61 15.04
C ASN A 446 -7.22 -22.10 15.01
N LEU A 447 -7.05 -21.52 13.84
CA LEU A 447 -7.33 -20.12 13.59
C LEU A 447 -8.66 -20.00 12.84
N ASP A 448 -9.65 -19.41 13.49
CA ASP A 448 -10.97 -19.20 12.92
C ASP A 448 -11.02 -17.92 12.08
N ASN A 449 -12.01 -17.85 11.19
CA ASN A 449 -12.23 -16.65 10.36
C ASN A 449 -12.47 -15.42 11.21
N THR A 450 -11.77 -14.34 10.87
CA THR A 450 -11.78 -13.08 11.63
C THR A 450 -12.88 -12.17 11.15
N GLN A 451 -13.73 -11.72 12.09
CA GLN A 451 -14.72 -10.67 11.86
C GLN A 451 -14.23 -9.38 12.53
N LEU A 452 -14.11 -8.33 11.76
CA LEU A 452 -13.53 -7.07 12.19
C LEU A 452 -14.46 -5.91 11.85
N LEU A 453 -14.78 -5.10 12.86
CA LEU A 453 -15.48 -3.83 12.71
C LEU A 453 -14.49 -2.68 12.87
N GLY A 454 -14.63 -1.64 12.07
CA GLY A 454 -13.84 -0.43 12.15
C GLY A 454 -14.66 0.83 11.90
N ILE A 455 -14.15 1.95 12.41
CA ILE A 455 -14.63 3.29 12.05
C ILE A 455 -13.37 4.12 11.77
N ARG A 456 -13.25 4.65 10.54
CA ARG A 456 -12.21 5.62 10.23
C ARG A 456 -12.78 7.02 10.31
N VAL A 457 -12.11 7.90 11.07
CA VAL A 457 -12.36 9.34 11.11
C VAL A 457 -11.22 10.04 10.40
N GLY A 458 -11.51 10.74 9.32
CA GLY A 458 -10.54 11.51 8.54
C GLY A 458 -10.73 13.01 8.75
N LEU A 459 -9.64 13.70 9.07
CA LEU A 459 -9.57 15.16 9.24
C LEU A 459 -8.56 15.73 8.25
N ARG A 460 -8.97 16.75 7.50
CA ARG A 460 -8.11 17.50 6.57
C ARG A 460 -7.94 18.93 7.11
N PHE A 461 -6.70 19.32 7.42
CA PHE A 461 -6.38 20.62 8.03
C PHE A 461 -6.00 21.70 7.02
#